data_f0855ac19ef57f99507dfff11bca3545
#
_entry.id   f0855ac19ef57f99507dfff11bca3545
#
_cell.length_a   1.000
_cell.length_b   1.000
_cell.length_c   1.000
_cell.angle_alpha   90.00
_cell.angle_beta   90.00
_cell.angle_gamma   90.00
#
_symmetry.space_group_name_H-M   'P 1'
#
loop_
_entity.id
_entity.type
_entity.pdbx_description
1 polymer ?
#
loop_
_entity_poly.entity_id
_entity_poly.type
_entity_poly.pdbx_seq_one_letter_code
_entity_poly.pdbx_strand_id
1 'polypeptide(L)'
;MGVTMRDIGKRIGVSAVTVSKALAGKSGVSEEMRQKIVKLAAELGYVNPNAQPAGTSGGLDVGIIIPAPFFSNDSFYAMLYKSLVQELAEAGHFGLLELISRETMQNLILPNLLRSRKVDALILLGQPEQAYVELLVKQSVPVVCMDFYNTTTGVDMVIGDSAGGASALTLHLIAQGHRDIAYYGSVKATSSIMERYLGYLAAMLSSDIPVTPEYLIPDRNEEGALQPLVLPEKRPTALVCNSDWSARWAIDQLAKQGLRVPEDISIVGFDDFNYVPATLPPLTTYRVDKEAMCRIVVQLVSERCAGDKKPAARITVGGTCVYRKSVAPIRG
;
A
#
# COMPACT_ATOMS: atom_id res chain seq x y z
N MET A 1 -6.74 47.82 -3.33
CA MET A 1 -6.69 47.26 -1.97
C MET A 1 -7.77 46.20 -1.87
N GLY A 2 -7.43 45.00 -1.43
CA GLY A 2 -8.42 43.90 -1.29
C GLY A 2 -9.36 44.16 -0.10
N VAL A 3 -10.60 43.68 -0.21
CA VAL A 3 -11.61 43.71 0.86
C VAL A 3 -11.13 42.93 2.08
N THR A 4 -11.34 43.42 3.29
CA THR A 4 -10.93 42.79 4.55
C THR A 4 -12.14 42.34 5.38
N MET A 5 -11.94 41.42 6.34
CA MET A 5 -13.00 41.04 7.31
C MET A 5 -13.54 42.22 8.11
N ARG A 6 -12.72 43.25 8.31
CA ARG A 6 -13.15 44.50 8.95
C ARG A 6 -14.14 45.29 8.08
N ASP A 7 -13.95 45.30 6.77
CA ASP A 7 -14.84 46.00 5.83
C ASP A 7 -16.21 45.28 5.76
N ILE A 8 -16.23 43.97 5.76
CA ILE A 8 -17.46 43.17 5.85
C ILE A 8 -18.17 43.44 7.18
N GLY A 9 -17.43 43.40 8.30
CA GLY A 9 -17.99 43.65 9.63
C GLY A 9 -18.62 45.02 9.76
N LYS A 10 -17.98 46.09 9.23
CA LYS A 10 -18.52 47.46 9.21
C LYS A 10 -19.84 47.57 8.44
N ARG A 11 -20.00 46.80 7.32
CA ARG A 11 -21.25 46.88 6.51
C ARG A 11 -22.44 46.18 7.15
N ILE A 12 -22.20 45.13 7.98
CA ILE A 12 -23.26 44.38 8.65
C ILE A 12 -23.44 44.81 10.11
N GLY A 13 -22.54 45.62 10.67
CA GLY A 13 -22.61 46.06 12.04
C GLY A 13 -22.09 45.00 13.05
N VAL A 14 -21.13 44.18 12.67
CA VAL A 14 -20.55 43.15 13.53
C VAL A 14 -19.03 43.25 13.60
N SER A 15 -18.42 42.63 14.60
CA SER A 15 -16.96 42.63 14.74
C SER A 15 -16.28 41.76 13.67
N ALA A 16 -15.01 42.06 13.34
CA ALA A 16 -14.21 41.19 12.46
C ALA A 16 -14.06 39.80 13.02
N VAL A 17 -14.10 39.61 14.33
CA VAL A 17 -14.10 38.30 14.99
C VAL A 17 -15.39 37.53 14.70
N THR A 18 -16.55 38.21 14.70
CA THR A 18 -17.84 37.62 14.34
C THR A 18 -17.84 37.18 12.86
N VAL A 19 -17.31 38.02 11.97
CA VAL A 19 -17.12 37.69 10.54
C VAL A 19 -16.23 36.46 10.40
N SER A 20 -15.08 36.45 11.09
CA SER A 20 -14.16 35.28 11.08
C SER A 20 -14.83 33.99 11.55
N LYS A 21 -15.60 34.03 12.66
CA LYS A 21 -16.34 32.87 13.16
C LYS A 21 -17.42 32.38 12.20
N ALA A 22 -18.15 33.34 11.57
CA ALA A 22 -19.17 33.02 10.59
C ALA A 22 -18.61 32.33 9.34
N LEU A 23 -17.53 32.90 8.77
CA LEU A 23 -16.85 32.35 7.60
C LEU A 23 -16.12 31.01 7.88
N ALA A 24 -15.71 30.78 9.12
CA ALA A 24 -15.07 29.54 9.55
C ALA A 24 -16.05 28.48 10.08
N GLY A 25 -17.37 28.69 9.97
CA GLY A 25 -18.36 27.70 10.44
C GLY A 25 -18.41 27.48 11.97
N LYS A 26 -17.72 28.31 12.79
CA LYS A 26 -17.61 28.12 14.24
C LYS A 26 -18.91 28.52 14.97
N SER A 27 -19.13 27.94 16.15
CA SER A 27 -20.25 28.26 17.04
C SER A 27 -20.21 29.70 17.55
N GLY A 28 -21.37 30.27 17.95
CA GLY A 28 -21.50 31.63 18.49
C GLY A 28 -21.91 32.68 17.45
N VAL A 29 -22.38 32.28 16.29
CA VAL A 29 -23.05 33.14 15.27
C VAL A 29 -24.32 32.43 14.82
N SER A 30 -25.48 33.14 14.82
CA SER A 30 -26.74 32.59 14.37
C SER A 30 -26.68 32.25 12.86
N GLU A 31 -27.45 31.24 12.44
CA GLU A 31 -27.44 30.79 11.03
C GLU A 31 -27.87 31.92 10.07
N GLU A 32 -28.85 32.70 10.47
CA GLU A 32 -29.28 33.90 9.66
C GLU A 32 -28.17 34.94 9.48
N MET A 33 -27.42 35.24 10.57
CA MET A 33 -26.29 36.15 10.50
C MET A 33 -25.12 35.57 9.70
N ARG A 34 -24.90 34.26 9.80
CA ARG A 34 -23.90 33.51 9.03
C ARG A 34 -24.17 33.65 7.52
N GLN A 35 -25.41 33.41 7.09
CA GLN A 35 -25.81 33.51 5.70
C GLN A 35 -25.65 34.95 5.17
N LYS A 36 -26.02 35.96 5.96
CA LYS A 36 -25.82 37.39 5.60
C LYS A 36 -24.32 37.70 5.40
N ILE A 37 -23.45 37.23 6.29
CA ILE A 37 -22.01 37.48 6.20
C ILE A 37 -21.41 36.75 4.97
N VAL A 38 -21.77 35.48 4.72
CA VAL A 38 -21.26 34.72 3.57
C VAL A 38 -21.70 35.38 2.26
N LYS A 39 -22.95 35.77 2.14
CA LYS A 39 -23.48 36.46 0.95
C LYS A 39 -22.76 37.79 0.67
N LEU A 40 -22.61 38.64 1.69
CA LEU A 40 -21.89 39.91 1.53
C LEU A 40 -20.40 39.72 1.23
N ALA A 41 -19.74 38.73 1.81
CA ALA A 41 -18.35 38.40 1.50
C ALA A 41 -18.17 38.04 0.02
N ALA A 42 -19.09 37.20 -0.53
CA ALA A 42 -19.12 36.84 -1.95
C ALA A 42 -19.36 38.08 -2.86
N GLU A 43 -20.36 38.93 -2.52
CA GLU A 43 -20.67 40.13 -3.27
C GLU A 43 -19.50 41.14 -3.31
N LEU A 44 -18.70 41.23 -2.26
CA LEU A 44 -17.55 42.08 -2.16
C LEU A 44 -16.27 41.50 -2.75
N GLY A 45 -16.31 40.27 -3.24
CA GLY A 45 -15.13 39.56 -3.74
C GLY A 45 -14.06 39.32 -2.66
N TYR A 46 -14.48 39.14 -1.39
CA TYR A 46 -13.55 38.86 -0.29
C TYR A 46 -13.01 37.45 -0.42
N VAL A 47 -11.71 37.34 -0.64
CA VAL A 47 -10.99 36.07 -0.58
C VAL A 47 -10.37 35.96 0.82
N ASN A 48 -10.87 35.05 1.64
CA ASN A 48 -10.26 34.78 2.95
C ASN A 48 -8.92 34.08 2.74
N PRO A 49 -7.76 34.69 3.08
CA PRO A 49 -6.45 34.08 2.89
C PRO A 49 -6.24 32.81 3.73
N ASN A 50 -7.13 32.56 4.71
CA ASN A 50 -7.12 31.39 5.57
C ASN A 50 -8.37 30.49 5.38
N ALA A 51 -9.23 30.79 4.40
CA ALA A 51 -10.37 29.94 4.07
C ALA A 51 -10.01 29.04 2.90
N GLN A 52 -10.20 27.75 3.05
CA GLN A 52 -10.46 26.90 1.90
C GLN A 52 -11.65 27.49 1.12
N PRO A 53 -11.66 27.53 -0.22
CA PRO A 53 -12.74 28.10 -1.01
C PRO A 53 -14.08 27.43 -0.65
N ALA A 54 -15.00 28.19 -0.06
CA ALA A 54 -16.37 27.74 0.14
C ALA A 54 -17.05 27.70 -1.23
N GLY A 55 -17.28 26.49 -1.76
CA GLY A 55 -18.06 26.32 -2.98
C GLY A 55 -17.53 25.36 -4.03
N THR A 56 -16.37 24.74 -3.82
CA THR A 56 -16.05 23.44 -4.41
C THR A 56 -15.96 22.47 -3.26
N SER A 57 -16.53 21.29 -3.38
CA SER A 57 -16.30 20.16 -2.44
C SER A 57 -14.80 20.08 -2.23
N GLY A 58 -14.31 20.63 -1.11
CA GLY A 58 -12.88 20.72 -0.84
C GLY A 58 -12.33 19.31 -0.81
N GLY A 59 -11.35 19.01 -1.66
CA GLY A 59 -10.68 17.72 -1.69
C GLY A 59 -10.12 17.40 -0.30
N LEU A 60 -10.09 16.13 0.05
CA LEU A 60 -9.50 15.66 1.30
C LEU A 60 -7.98 15.77 1.25
N ASP A 61 -7.38 16.14 2.36
CA ASP A 61 -5.94 15.99 2.60
C ASP A 61 -5.70 14.61 3.21
N VAL A 62 -5.15 13.68 2.42
CA VAL A 62 -4.97 12.27 2.81
C VAL A 62 -3.50 11.99 3.13
N GLY A 63 -3.21 11.64 4.37
CA GLY A 63 -1.87 11.23 4.79
C GLY A 63 -1.56 9.80 4.33
N ILE A 64 -0.45 9.61 3.62
CA ILE A 64 0.04 8.30 3.19
C ILE A 64 1.27 7.98 4.05
N ILE A 65 1.12 7.00 4.93
CA ILE A 65 2.13 6.58 5.89
C ILE A 65 2.78 5.31 5.40
N ILE A 66 4.11 5.34 5.20
CA ILE A 66 4.89 4.19 4.73
C ILE A 66 6.06 3.97 5.69
N PRO A 67 6.30 2.73 6.19
CA PRO A 67 7.52 2.42 6.92
C PRO A 67 8.75 2.64 6.02
N ALA A 68 9.70 3.45 6.49
CA ALA A 68 10.87 3.86 5.71
C ALA A 68 11.66 2.70 5.07
N PRO A 69 11.83 1.52 5.72
CA PRO A 69 12.53 0.39 5.10
C PRO A 69 11.89 -0.16 3.83
N PHE A 70 10.59 0.08 3.61
CA PHE A 70 9.89 -0.39 2.40
C PHE A 70 9.95 0.60 1.24
N PHE A 71 10.39 1.84 1.48
CA PHE A 71 10.36 2.90 0.48
C PHE A 71 11.77 3.22 -0.05
N SER A 72 12.02 2.79 -1.28
CA SER A 72 13.18 3.22 -2.09
C SER A 72 12.68 3.62 -3.48
N ASN A 73 13.46 4.38 -4.24
CA ASN A 73 13.05 4.93 -5.54
C ASN A 73 12.52 3.87 -6.52
N ASP A 74 13.06 2.65 -6.45
CA ASP A 74 12.71 1.55 -7.34
C ASP A 74 11.95 0.44 -6.61
N SER A 75 11.28 0.73 -5.49
CA SER A 75 10.51 -0.26 -4.75
C SER A 75 9.08 -0.40 -5.29
N PHE A 76 8.48 -1.57 -5.04
CA PHE A 76 7.05 -1.81 -5.27
C PHE A 76 6.19 -0.73 -4.61
N TYR A 77 6.52 -0.32 -3.37
CA TYR A 77 5.77 0.70 -2.64
C TYR A 77 5.91 2.11 -3.22
N ALA A 78 7.04 2.43 -3.85
CA ALA A 78 7.18 3.71 -4.56
C ALA A 78 6.26 3.78 -5.78
N MET A 79 6.11 2.66 -6.53
CA MET A 79 5.17 2.59 -7.64
C MET A 79 3.71 2.65 -7.16
N LEU A 80 3.39 1.91 -6.09
CA LEU A 80 2.05 1.90 -5.53
C LEU A 80 1.66 3.29 -4.99
N TYR A 81 2.60 3.98 -4.34
CA TYR A 81 2.43 5.38 -3.92
C TYR A 81 2.12 6.30 -5.11
N LYS A 82 2.86 6.16 -6.22
CA LYS A 82 2.64 6.96 -7.44
C LYS A 82 1.22 6.76 -7.98
N SER A 83 0.77 5.51 -8.12
CA SER A 83 -0.59 5.21 -8.57
C SER A 83 -1.63 5.74 -7.59
N LEU A 84 -1.38 5.63 -6.28
CA LEU A 84 -2.30 6.12 -5.24
C LEU A 84 -2.46 7.65 -5.27
N VAL A 85 -1.37 8.40 -5.42
CA VAL A 85 -1.41 9.87 -5.55
C VAL A 85 -2.15 10.29 -6.81
N GLN A 86 -2.02 9.55 -7.90
CA GLN A 86 -2.76 9.82 -9.13
C GLN A 86 -4.26 9.61 -8.93
N GLU A 87 -4.68 8.48 -8.35
CA GLU A 87 -6.10 8.19 -8.06
C GLU A 87 -6.70 9.22 -7.08
N LEU A 88 -5.94 9.63 -6.05
CA LEU A 88 -6.36 10.71 -5.15
C LEU A 88 -6.59 12.02 -5.90
N ALA A 89 -5.68 12.40 -6.79
CA ALA A 89 -5.80 13.61 -7.59
C ALA A 89 -7.01 13.56 -8.56
N GLU A 90 -7.27 12.40 -9.18
CA GLU A 90 -8.46 12.19 -10.04
C GLU A 90 -9.77 12.29 -9.25
N ALA A 91 -9.76 11.89 -7.97
CA ALA A 91 -10.87 12.06 -7.04
C ALA A 91 -10.97 13.49 -6.46
N GLY A 92 -10.05 14.40 -6.80
CA GLY A 92 -10.01 15.78 -6.28
C GLY A 92 -9.40 15.88 -4.88
N HIS A 93 -8.63 14.90 -4.43
CA HIS A 93 -7.99 14.83 -3.13
C HIS A 93 -6.47 15.07 -3.22
N PHE A 94 -5.82 15.37 -2.10
CA PHE A 94 -4.38 15.56 -1.99
C PHE A 94 -3.74 14.43 -1.19
N GLY A 95 -2.68 13.82 -1.71
CA GLY A 95 -1.88 12.81 -1.02
C GLY A 95 -0.62 13.43 -0.39
N LEU A 96 -0.44 13.28 0.91
CA LEU A 96 0.70 13.78 1.68
C LEU A 96 1.51 12.59 2.20
N LEU A 97 2.74 12.42 1.72
CA LEU A 97 3.63 11.32 2.15
C LEU A 97 4.34 11.65 3.46
N GLU A 98 4.33 10.70 4.40
CA GLU A 98 5.25 10.69 5.53
C GLU A 98 5.88 9.31 5.69
N LEU A 99 7.21 9.25 5.60
CA LEU A 99 7.98 8.04 5.87
C LEU A 99 8.24 7.92 7.37
N ILE A 100 7.91 6.76 7.94
CA ILE A 100 8.03 6.52 9.37
C ILE A 100 9.22 5.60 9.64
N SER A 101 10.15 6.08 10.46
CA SER A 101 11.32 5.29 10.89
C SER A 101 10.91 4.16 11.84
N ARG A 102 11.76 3.12 11.91
CA ARG A 102 11.58 2.04 12.91
C ARG A 102 11.53 2.60 14.33
N GLU A 103 12.39 3.54 14.67
CA GLU A 103 12.43 4.21 15.97
C GLU A 103 11.11 4.92 16.30
N THR A 104 10.52 5.64 15.32
CA THR A 104 9.23 6.31 15.47
C THR A 104 8.11 5.31 15.77
N MET A 105 8.10 4.16 15.09
CA MET A 105 7.10 3.10 15.32
C MET A 105 7.29 2.45 16.70
N GLN A 106 8.50 2.09 17.08
CA GLN A 106 8.80 1.45 18.36
C GLN A 106 8.51 2.35 19.56
N ASN A 107 8.78 3.65 19.43
CA ASN A 107 8.47 4.64 20.48
C ASN A 107 7.03 5.15 20.42
N LEU A 108 6.18 4.60 19.54
CA LEU A 108 4.77 4.97 19.38
C LEU A 108 4.56 6.48 19.20
N ILE A 109 5.43 7.14 18.41
CA ILE A 109 5.34 8.57 18.15
C ILE A 109 4.38 8.80 16.97
N LEU A 110 3.35 9.63 17.19
CA LEU A 110 2.39 9.98 16.12
C LEU A 110 3.07 10.67 14.93
N PRO A 111 2.64 10.39 13.69
CA PRO A 111 3.11 11.09 12.50
C PRO A 111 2.96 12.61 12.61
N ASN A 112 3.87 13.36 11.99
CA ASN A 112 3.80 14.83 11.97
C ASN A 112 2.51 15.33 11.29
N LEU A 113 2.03 14.62 10.27
CA LEU A 113 0.77 14.94 9.59
C LEU A 113 -0.42 14.95 10.56
N LEU A 114 -0.52 13.97 11.46
CA LEU A 114 -1.54 13.92 12.50
C LEU A 114 -1.32 15.00 13.57
N ARG A 115 -0.09 15.13 14.06
CA ARG A 115 0.25 16.12 15.11
C ARG A 115 -0.05 17.55 14.67
N SER A 116 0.18 17.86 13.40
CA SER A 116 -0.10 19.16 12.80
C SER A 116 -1.55 19.32 12.33
N ARG A 117 -2.41 18.31 12.48
CA ARG A 117 -3.81 18.32 12.02
C ARG A 117 -3.95 18.72 10.55
N LYS A 118 -3.08 18.18 9.70
CA LYS A 118 -3.02 18.51 8.26
C LYS A 118 -3.71 17.47 7.38
N VAL A 119 -4.33 16.46 7.97
CA VAL A 119 -4.95 15.37 7.19
C VAL A 119 -6.34 15.05 7.72
N ASP A 120 -7.23 14.70 6.80
CA ASP A 120 -8.61 14.28 7.05
C ASP A 120 -8.71 12.75 7.21
N ALA A 121 -7.78 12.01 6.63
CA ALA A 121 -7.69 10.54 6.71
C ALA A 121 -6.25 10.06 6.58
N LEU A 122 -6.02 8.78 6.90
CA LEU A 122 -4.75 8.09 6.70
C LEU A 122 -4.91 6.86 5.81
N ILE A 123 -3.95 6.66 4.92
CA ILE A 123 -3.70 5.39 4.25
C ILE A 123 -2.38 4.84 4.79
N LEU A 124 -2.42 3.63 5.37
CA LEU A 124 -1.22 2.92 5.79
C LEU A 124 -0.80 2.01 4.63
N LEU A 125 0.29 2.32 3.98
CA LEU A 125 0.80 1.59 2.82
C LEU A 125 2.01 0.75 3.21
N GLY A 126 1.91 -0.56 3.04
CA GLY A 126 2.86 -1.51 3.61
C GLY A 126 2.59 -1.75 5.10
N GLN A 127 3.21 -2.75 5.68
CA GLN A 127 2.90 -3.26 7.01
C GLN A 127 3.71 -2.57 8.13
N PRO A 128 3.16 -1.58 8.87
CA PRO A 128 3.77 -1.09 10.10
C PRO A 128 3.69 -2.15 11.22
N GLU A 129 4.43 -1.93 12.30
CA GLU A 129 4.30 -2.74 13.52
C GLU A 129 2.87 -2.66 14.07
N GLN A 130 2.34 -3.78 14.58
CA GLN A 130 0.97 -3.93 15.08
C GLN A 130 0.58 -2.83 16.08
N ALA A 131 1.41 -2.59 17.09
CA ALA A 131 1.16 -1.57 18.11
C ALA A 131 1.06 -0.16 17.53
N TYR A 132 1.81 0.11 16.45
CA TYR A 132 1.75 1.40 15.77
C TYR A 132 0.46 1.58 14.98
N VAL A 133 -0.03 0.54 14.30
CA VAL A 133 -1.34 0.56 13.64
C VAL A 133 -2.44 0.82 14.66
N GLU A 134 -2.41 0.14 15.81
CA GLU A 134 -3.38 0.35 16.91
C GLU A 134 -3.35 1.78 17.47
N LEU A 135 -2.17 2.40 17.55
CA LEU A 135 -2.04 3.80 17.93
C LEU A 135 -2.75 4.72 16.93
N LEU A 136 -2.54 4.49 15.62
CA LEU A 136 -3.11 5.33 14.56
C LEU A 136 -4.64 5.18 14.46
N VAL A 137 -5.15 3.97 14.59
CA VAL A 137 -6.59 3.68 14.54
C VAL A 137 -7.38 4.33 15.70
N LYS A 138 -6.72 4.57 16.84
CA LYS A 138 -7.33 5.27 17.99
C LYS A 138 -7.46 6.79 17.77
N GLN A 139 -6.91 7.32 16.67
CA GLN A 139 -7.04 8.74 16.38
C GLN A 139 -8.41 9.08 15.79
N SER A 140 -8.74 10.37 15.71
CA SER A 140 -10.05 10.84 15.25
C SER A 140 -10.25 10.84 13.74
N VAL A 141 -9.23 10.47 12.95
CA VAL A 141 -9.29 10.41 11.49
C VAL A 141 -9.50 8.99 11.00
N PRO A 142 -10.25 8.76 9.91
CA PRO A 142 -10.36 7.45 9.28
C PRO A 142 -9.00 6.89 8.86
N VAL A 143 -8.85 5.56 8.98
CA VAL A 143 -7.65 4.83 8.56
C VAL A 143 -8.04 3.71 7.62
N VAL A 144 -7.32 3.58 6.49
CA VAL A 144 -7.44 2.46 5.56
C VAL A 144 -6.06 1.81 5.39
N CYS A 145 -5.99 0.50 5.50
CA CYS A 145 -4.75 -0.27 5.28
C CYS A 145 -4.67 -0.73 3.82
N MET A 146 -3.48 -0.67 3.22
CA MET A 146 -3.22 -1.09 1.86
C MET A 146 -2.01 -2.02 1.80
N ASP A 147 -2.15 -3.16 1.10
CA ASP A 147 -1.15 -4.21 0.88
C ASP A 147 -0.74 -5.00 2.15
N PHE A 148 -1.48 -4.88 3.21
CA PHE A 148 -1.36 -5.73 4.39
C PHE A 148 -2.69 -5.81 5.13
N TYR A 149 -2.82 -6.78 6.03
CA TYR A 149 -3.96 -6.87 6.93
C TYR A 149 -3.52 -6.98 8.40
N ASN A 150 -4.43 -6.54 9.26
CA ASN A 150 -4.29 -6.62 10.69
C ASN A 150 -5.62 -7.13 11.28
N THR A 151 -5.58 -8.26 11.95
CA THR A 151 -6.79 -8.96 12.41
C THR A 151 -7.43 -8.34 13.67
N THR A 152 -6.73 -7.43 14.35
CA THR A 152 -7.18 -6.90 15.65
C THR A 152 -7.76 -5.49 15.60
N THR A 153 -7.53 -4.73 14.51
CA THR A 153 -7.88 -3.30 14.48
C THR A 153 -9.27 -2.97 13.95
N GLY A 154 -9.91 -3.88 13.22
CA GLY A 154 -11.25 -3.61 12.66
C GLY A 154 -11.32 -2.42 11.70
N VAL A 155 -10.27 -2.14 10.94
CA VAL A 155 -10.19 -1.10 9.90
C VAL A 155 -10.32 -1.69 8.51
N ASP A 156 -10.71 -0.87 7.54
CA ASP A 156 -10.75 -1.29 6.14
C ASP A 156 -9.37 -1.65 5.62
N MET A 157 -9.30 -2.73 4.86
CA MET A 157 -8.07 -3.25 4.30
C MET A 157 -8.27 -3.63 2.85
N VAL A 158 -7.34 -3.22 1.99
CA VAL A 158 -7.31 -3.61 0.57
C VAL A 158 -5.99 -4.32 0.31
N ILE A 159 -6.07 -5.56 -0.11
CA ILE A 159 -4.91 -6.43 -0.36
C ILE A 159 -4.99 -7.05 -1.76
N GLY A 160 -3.84 -7.37 -2.34
CA GLY A 160 -3.78 -8.23 -3.52
C GLY A 160 -4.06 -9.70 -3.17
N ASP A 161 -4.53 -10.48 -4.14
CA ASP A 161 -4.72 -11.93 -3.98
C ASP A 161 -3.37 -12.66 -3.97
N SER A 162 -2.66 -12.52 -2.85
CA SER A 162 -1.35 -13.12 -2.64
C SER A 162 -1.40 -14.65 -2.63
N ALA A 163 -2.39 -15.23 -1.98
CA ALA A 163 -2.50 -16.70 -1.89
C ALA A 163 -2.92 -17.30 -3.23
N GLY A 164 -3.96 -16.77 -3.89
CA GLY A 164 -4.40 -17.26 -5.20
C GLY A 164 -3.31 -17.10 -6.27
N GLY A 165 -2.63 -15.96 -6.31
CA GLY A 165 -1.54 -15.71 -7.25
C GLY A 165 -0.36 -16.67 -7.07
N ALA A 166 0.10 -16.87 -5.84
CA ALA A 166 1.20 -17.80 -5.56
C ALA A 166 0.80 -19.27 -5.83
N SER A 167 -0.45 -19.63 -5.53
CA SER A 167 -0.98 -20.94 -5.88
C SER A 167 -0.99 -21.17 -7.39
N ALA A 168 -1.47 -20.20 -8.18
CA ALA A 168 -1.52 -20.28 -9.64
C ALA A 168 -0.12 -20.42 -10.26
N LEU A 169 0.87 -19.66 -9.77
CA LEU A 169 2.27 -19.78 -10.22
C LEU A 169 2.89 -21.13 -9.86
N THR A 170 2.60 -21.65 -8.67
CA THR A 170 3.08 -22.98 -8.24
C THR A 170 2.46 -24.09 -9.08
N LEU A 171 1.15 -24.04 -9.34
CA LEU A 171 0.47 -24.97 -10.25
C LEU A 171 1.03 -24.89 -11.67
N HIS A 172 1.42 -23.70 -12.14
CA HIS A 172 2.10 -23.58 -13.44
C HIS A 172 3.43 -24.35 -13.45
N LEU A 173 4.27 -24.25 -12.41
CA LEU A 173 5.50 -25.03 -12.30
C LEU A 173 5.21 -26.55 -12.27
N ILE A 174 4.20 -26.97 -11.52
CA ILE A 174 3.76 -28.36 -11.45
C ILE A 174 3.31 -28.87 -12.82
N ALA A 175 2.57 -28.05 -13.59
CA ALA A 175 2.15 -28.38 -14.95
C ALA A 175 3.34 -28.49 -15.94
N GLN A 176 4.47 -27.82 -15.66
CA GLN A 176 5.73 -27.96 -16.40
C GLN A 176 6.55 -29.20 -15.95
N GLY A 177 6.03 -30.02 -15.07
CA GLY A 177 6.65 -31.25 -14.60
C GLY A 177 7.48 -31.14 -13.33
N HIS A 178 7.63 -29.93 -12.76
CA HIS A 178 8.36 -29.74 -11.50
C HIS A 178 7.64 -30.43 -10.32
N ARG A 179 8.43 -31.07 -9.45
CA ARG A 179 7.95 -31.69 -8.21
C ARG A 179 8.81 -31.28 -7.01
N ASP A 180 10.11 -31.08 -7.22
CA ASP A 180 11.04 -30.52 -6.24
C ASP A 180 11.01 -28.99 -6.37
N ILE A 181 10.03 -28.35 -5.72
CA ILE A 181 9.76 -26.90 -5.80
C ILE A 181 10.01 -26.30 -4.42
N ALA A 182 10.89 -25.32 -4.29
CA ALA A 182 11.14 -24.63 -3.04
C ALA A 182 10.47 -23.25 -3.03
N TYR A 183 10.10 -22.78 -1.84
CA TYR A 183 9.66 -21.40 -1.61
C TYR A 183 10.83 -20.56 -1.10
N TYR A 184 11.10 -19.45 -1.78
CA TYR A 184 12.14 -18.49 -1.41
C TYR A 184 11.52 -17.22 -0.86
N GLY A 185 11.49 -17.11 0.47
CA GLY A 185 10.86 -15.96 1.16
C GLY A 185 10.82 -16.14 2.68
N SER A 186 10.99 -15.03 3.40
CA SER A 186 10.92 -14.97 4.86
C SER A 186 9.48 -14.78 5.31
N VAL A 187 8.76 -15.87 5.55
CA VAL A 187 7.30 -15.94 5.74
C VAL A 187 6.75 -15.08 6.89
N LYS A 188 7.59 -14.75 7.88
CA LYS A 188 7.20 -13.92 9.02
C LYS A 188 7.41 -12.41 8.79
N ALA A 189 7.99 -12.02 7.64
CA ALA A 189 8.34 -10.61 7.40
C ALA A 189 7.09 -9.73 7.18
N THR A 190 6.11 -10.21 6.40
CA THR A 190 4.84 -9.51 6.15
C THR A 190 3.68 -10.48 5.97
N SER A 191 2.45 -10.00 6.14
CA SER A 191 1.23 -10.77 5.89
C SER A 191 1.12 -11.23 4.41
N SER A 192 1.56 -10.41 3.46
CA SER A 192 1.55 -10.75 2.03
C SER A 192 2.51 -11.89 1.71
N ILE A 193 3.73 -11.89 2.28
CA ILE A 193 4.69 -13.00 2.12
C ILE A 193 4.15 -14.30 2.74
N MET A 194 3.52 -14.21 3.91
CA MET A 194 2.86 -15.35 4.55
C MET A 194 1.75 -15.92 3.66
N GLU A 195 0.89 -15.07 3.09
CA GLU A 195 -0.19 -15.54 2.20
C GLU A 195 0.36 -16.19 0.91
N ARG A 196 1.42 -15.63 0.32
CA ARG A 196 2.09 -16.25 -0.83
C ARG A 196 2.63 -17.64 -0.50
N TYR A 197 3.21 -17.80 0.69
CA TYR A 197 3.65 -19.13 1.16
C TYR A 197 2.47 -20.09 1.35
N LEU A 198 1.36 -19.64 1.93
CA LEU A 198 0.16 -20.46 2.07
C LEU A 198 -0.43 -20.86 0.71
N GLY A 199 -0.38 -19.99 -0.29
CA GLY A 199 -0.76 -20.30 -1.67
C GLY A 199 0.13 -21.37 -2.30
N TYR A 200 1.45 -21.27 -2.10
CA TYR A 200 2.40 -22.31 -2.50
C TYR A 200 2.06 -23.66 -1.84
N LEU A 201 1.86 -23.67 -0.52
CA LEU A 201 1.48 -24.89 0.20
C LEU A 201 0.19 -25.50 -0.32
N ALA A 202 -0.83 -24.68 -0.57
CA ALA A 202 -2.11 -25.14 -1.09
C ALA A 202 -1.96 -25.82 -2.46
N ALA A 203 -1.14 -25.27 -3.36
CA ALA A 203 -0.87 -25.86 -4.66
C ALA A 203 -0.10 -27.22 -4.55
N MET A 204 0.91 -27.27 -3.70
CA MET A 204 1.68 -28.51 -3.45
C MET A 204 0.77 -29.61 -2.90
N LEU A 205 -0.01 -29.30 -1.86
CA LEU A 205 -0.92 -30.25 -1.22
C LEU A 205 -2.02 -30.74 -2.17
N SER A 206 -2.64 -29.84 -2.94
CA SER A 206 -3.67 -30.22 -3.90
C SER A 206 -3.16 -31.09 -5.07
N SER A 207 -1.84 -31.12 -5.25
CA SER A 207 -1.17 -31.94 -6.28
C SER A 207 -0.48 -33.18 -5.71
N ASP A 208 -0.75 -33.53 -4.45
CA ASP A 208 -0.14 -34.65 -3.74
C ASP A 208 1.40 -34.62 -3.72
N ILE A 209 1.99 -33.39 -3.72
CA ILE A 209 3.44 -33.21 -3.64
C ILE A 209 3.84 -32.90 -2.20
N PRO A 210 4.72 -33.68 -1.58
CA PRO A 210 5.16 -33.43 -0.21
C PRO A 210 5.99 -32.13 -0.14
N VAL A 211 5.77 -31.36 0.91
CA VAL A 211 6.57 -30.19 1.23
C VAL A 211 7.63 -30.55 2.26
N THR A 212 8.89 -30.35 1.93
CA THR A 212 10.03 -30.59 2.82
C THR A 212 10.42 -29.28 3.53
N PRO A 213 10.73 -29.32 4.85
CA PRO A 213 11.12 -28.10 5.59
C PRO A 213 12.33 -27.37 4.97
N GLU A 214 13.26 -28.10 4.37
CA GLU A 214 14.45 -27.56 3.72
C GLU A 214 14.13 -26.74 2.47
N TYR A 215 12.94 -26.89 1.92
CA TYR A 215 12.44 -26.12 0.77
C TYR A 215 11.77 -24.78 1.17
N LEU A 216 11.74 -24.46 2.45
CA LEU A 216 11.45 -23.12 2.92
C LEU A 216 12.76 -22.35 3.13
N ILE A 217 13.16 -21.58 2.13
CA ILE A 217 14.44 -20.86 2.11
C ILE A 217 14.19 -19.37 2.43
N PRO A 218 14.73 -18.82 3.54
CA PRO A 218 14.57 -17.41 3.85
C PRO A 218 15.34 -16.53 2.86
N ASP A 219 14.74 -15.43 2.43
CA ASP A 219 15.36 -14.47 1.50
C ASP A 219 16.03 -13.27 2.20
N ARG A 220 15.70 -13.02 3.48
CA ARG A 220 16.18 -11.87 4.25
C ARG A 220 16.34 -12.19 5.73
N ASN A 221 17.18 -11.40 6.41
CA ASN A 221 17.33 -11.45 7.85
C ASN A 221 16.22 -10.65 8.59
N GLU A 222 16.33 -10.58 9.91
CA GLU A 222 15.35 -9.87 10.77
C GLU A 222 15.34 -8.36 10.52
N GLU A 223 16.45 -7.78 10.06
CA GLU A 223 16.54 -6.36 9.67
C GLU A 223 15.95 -6.08 8.28
N GLY A 224 15.57 -7.12 7.52
CA GLY A 224 15.00 -7.02 6.19
C GLY A 224 16.03 -6.99 5.05
N ALA A 225 17.34 -7.16 5.34
CA ALA A 225 18.39 -7.23 4.34
C ALA A 225 18.42 -8.60 3.66
N LEU A 226 18.50 -8.60 2.31
CA LEU A 226 18.59 -9.85 1.52
C LEU A 226 19.83 -10.67 1.94
N GLN A 227 19.63 -11.98 2.05
CA GLN A 227 20.67 -12.95 2.40
C GLN A 227 21.13 -13.72 1.14
N PRO A 228 22.38 -14.23 1.13
CA PRO A 228 22.80 -15.15 0.09
C PRO A 228 21.86 -16.35 -0.04
N LEU A 229 21.55 -16.77 -1.27
CA LEU A 229 20.75 -17.96 -1.52
C LEU A 229 21.59 -19.21 -1.26
N VAL A 230 21.22 -19.96 -0.23
CA VAL A 230 21.80 -21.26 0.09
C VAL A 230 20.80 -22.33 -0.32
N LEU A 231 21.15 -23.13 -1.32
CA LEU A 231 20.31 -24.25 -1.76
C LEU A 231 20.50 -25.46 -0.81
N PRO A 232 19.42 -26.23 -0.54
CA PRO A 232 19.54 -27.47 0.21
C PRO A 232 20.31 -28.53 -0.57
N GLU A 233 20.76 -29.59 0.14
CA GLU A 233 21.53 -30.69 -0.44
C GLU A 233 20.79 -31.34 -1.63
N LYS A 234 19.51 -31.67 -1.46
CA LYS A 234 18.64 -32.01 -2.59
C LYS A 234 18.20 -30.73 -3.25
N ARG A 235 18.84 -30.37 -4.36
CA ARG A 235 18.56 -29.16 -5.09
C ARG A 235 17.13 -29.16 -5.67
N PRO A 236 16.32 -28.10 -5.41
CA PRO A 236 15.04 -27.95 -6.07
C PRO A 236 15.22 -27.70 -7.57
N THR A 237 14.22 -28.09 -8.35
CA THR A 237 14.17 -27.81 -9.80
C THR A 237 13.47 -26.49 -10.13
N ALA A 238 12.75 -25.93 -9.15
CA ALA A 238 12.11 -24.62 -9.29
C ALA A 238 12.04 -23.87 -7.96
N LEU A 239 12.01 -22.54 -8.04
CA LEU A 239 11.80 -21.62 -6.92
C LEU A 239 10.52 -20.80 -7.13
N VAL A 240 9.67 -20.77 -6.12
CA VAL A 240 8.60 -19.79 -5.97
C VAL A 240 9.12 -18.67 -5.08
N CYS A 241 9.45 -17.53 -5.67
CA CYS A 241 9.98 -16.39 -4.95
C CYS A 241 8.86 -15.51 -4.44
N ASN A 242 9.01 -14.99 -3.22
CA ASN A 242 7.99 -14.13 -2.60
C ASN A 242 7.75 -12.80 -3.35
N SER A 243 8.69 -12.34 -4.17
CA SER A 243 8.58 -11.13 -4.99
C SER A 243 9.51 -11.19 -6.19
N ASP A 244 9.31 -10.33 -7.17
CA ASP A 244 10.23 -10.18 -8.31
C ASP A 244 11.61 -9.68 -7.86
N TRP A 245 11.66 -8.92 -6.76
CA TRP A 245 12.91 -8.47 -6.17
C TRP A 245 13.75 -9.64 -5.63
N SER A 246 13.13 -10.53 -4.84
CA SER A 246 13.81 -11.72 -4.35
C SER A 246 14.13 -12.72 -5.47
N ALA A 247 13.26 -12.83 -6.51
CA ALA A 247 13.54 -13.63 -7.69
C ALA A 247 14.79 -13.16 -8.45
N ARG A 248 14.93 -11.86 -8.66
CA ARG A 248 16.16 -11.28 -9.25
C ARG A 248 17.39 -11.59 -8.44
N TRP A 249 17.31 -11.37 -7.12
CA TRP A 249 18.41 -11.70 -6.24
C TRP A 249 18.78 -13.18 -6.34
N ALA A 250 17.79 -14.09 -6.36
CA ALA A 250 18.02 -15.51 -6.53
C ALA A 250 18.73 -15.82 -7.87
N ILE A 251 18.30 -15.20 -8.99
CA ILE A 251 18.96 -15.39 -10.30
C ILE A 251 20.43 -14.97 -10.26
N ASP A 252 20.76 -13.83 -9.65
CA ASP A 252 22.14 -13.36 -9.51
C ASP A 252 22.98 -14.33 -8.63
N GLN A 253 22.39 -14.85 -7.53
CA GLN A 253 23.07 -15.80 -6.65
C GLN A 253 23.28 -17.18 -7.33
N LEU A 254 22.31 -17.64 -8.11
CA LEU A 254 22.43 -18.89 -8.88
C LEU A 254 23.51 -18.76 -9.96
N ALA A 255 23.56 -17.65 -10.68
CA ALA A 255 24.60 -17.39 -11.69
C ALA A 255 26.02 -17.46 -11.08
N LYS A 256 26.21 -16.92 -9.86
CA LYS A 256 27.48 -17.03 -9.12
C LYS A 256 27.84 -18.48 -8.74
N GLN A 257 26.85 -19.35 -8.62
CA GLN A 257 27.00 -20.78 -8.37
C GLN A 257 27.12 -21.60 -9.67
N GLY A 258 27.16 -20.96 -10.85
CA GLY A 258 27.23 -21.60 -12.15
C GLY A 258 25.91 -22.22 -12.63
N LEU A 259 24.78 -21.85 -12.02
CA LEU A 259 23.46 -22.34 -12.35
C LEU A 259 22.70 -21.32 -13.22
N ARG A 260 22.00 -21.82 -14.23
CA ARG A 260 21.27 -21.00 -15.20
C ARG A 260 19.77 -21.07 -14.98
N VAL A 261 19.11 -19.99 -15.25
CA VAL A 261 17.65 -19.88 -15.23
C VAL A 261 17.17 -19.66 -16.66
N PRO A 262 16.27 -20.47 -17.21
CA PRO A 262 15.52 -21.56 -16.54
C PRO A 262 16.16 -22.96 -16.66
N GLU A 263 17.32 -23.12 -17.32
CA GLU A 263 17.86 -24.42 -17.76
C GLU A 263 18.17 -25.37 -16.61
N ASP A 264 18.69 -24.86 -15.49
CA ASP A 264 19.08 -25.64 -14.33
C ASP A 264 18.09 -25.51 -13.17
N ILE A 265 17.44 -24.35 -13.03
CA ILE A 265 16.37 -24.07 -12.06
C ILE A 265 15.37 -23.08 -12.67
N SER A 266 14.09 -23.42 -12.68
CA SER A 266 13.00 -22.54 -13.06
C SER A 266 12.66 -21.57 -11.90
N ILE A 267 12.28 -20.32 -12.22
CA ILE A 267 11.93 -19.31 -11.20
C ILE A 267 10.61 -18.62 -11.57
N VAL A 268 9.75 -18.46 -10.57
CA VAL A 268 8.61 -17.54 -10.64
C VAL A 268 8.72 -16.47 -9.56
N GLY A 269 8.30 -15.25 -9.90
CA GLY A 269 8.26 -14.10 -8.99
C GLY A 269 6.85 -13.70 -8.62
N PHE A 270 6.70 -12.49 -8.05
CA PHE A 270 5.41 -11.87 -7.68
C PHE A 270 5.54 -10.34 -7.79
N ASP A 271 4.49 -9.63 -8.18
CA ASP A 271 4.28 -8.18 -8.32
C ASP A 271 4.30 -7.66 -9.76
N ASP A 272 4.88 -8.36 -10.73
CA ASP A 272 5.19 -7.90 -12.11
C ASP A 272 5.96 -6.57 -12.12
N PHE A 273 7.02 -6.55 -11.35
CA PHE A 273 7.89 -5.41 -11.19
C PHE A 273 8.87 -5.30 -12.37
N ASN A 274 8.63 -4.34 -13.26
CA ASN A 274 9.28 -4.23 -14.58
C ASN A 274 10.76 -3.80 -14.58
N TYR A 275 11.51 -3.92 -13.50
CA TYR A 275 12.93 -3.62 -13.49
C TYR A 275 13.78 -4.89 -13.62
N VAL A 276 13.76 -5.51 -14.80
CA VAL A 276 14.68 -6.61 -15.12
C VAL A 276 15.74 -6.08 -16.07
N PRO A 277 17.06 -6.11 -15.72
CA PRO A 277 18.12 -5.86 -16.70
C PRO A 277 17.96 -6.77 -17.92
N ALA A 278 18.23 -6.25 -19.09
CA ALA A 278 18.14 -7.02 -20.36
C ALA A 278 19.01 -8.28 -20.39
N THR A 279 19.93 -8.44 -19.44
CA THR A 279 20.83 -9.57 -19.27
C THR A 279 20.21 -10.77 -18.56
N LEU A 280 19.06 -10.58 -17.89
CA LEU A 280 18.38 -11.64 -17.14
C LEU A 280 17.16 -12.16 -17.92
N PRO A 281 16.77 -13.44 -17.74
CA PRO A 281 15.57 -13.95 -18.38
C PRO A 281 14.33 -13.18 -17.92
N PRO A 282 13.41 -12.81 -18.82
CA PRO A 282 12.14 -12.21 -18.44
C PRO A 282 11.38 -13.12 -17.47
N LEU A 283 10.97 -12.57 -16.34
CA LEU A 283 10.44 -13.31 -15.21
C LEU A 283 8.96 -13.66 -15.40
N THR A 284 8.60 -14.94 -15.24
CA THR A 284 7.22 -15.39 -15.04
C THR A 284 6.80 -14.96 -13.64
N THR A 285 5.67 -14.23 -13.52
CA THR A 285 5.29 -13.56 -12.28
C THR A 285 3.76 -13.41 -12.18
N TYR A 286 3.28 -12.97 -11.03
CA TYR A 286 1.89 -12.57 -10.84
C TYR A 286 1.79 -11.04 -10.79
N ARG A 287 1.00 -10.47 -11.70
CA ARG A 287 0.74 -9.04 -11.77
C ARG A 287 -0.39 -8.69 -10.81
N VAL A 288 -0.08 -7.90 -9.79
CA VAL A 288 -1.07 -7.29 -8.89
C VAL A 288 -1.77 -6.14 -9.62
N ASP A 289 -3.10 -6.07 -9.54
CA ASP A 289 -3.86 -4.94 -10.07
C ASP A 289 -3.81 -3.74 -9.10
N LYS A 290 -2.69 -3.02 -9.16
CA LYS A 290 -2.41 -1.86 -8.30
C LYS A 290 -3.42 -0.74 -8.49
N GLU A 291 -3.85 -0.52 -9.71
CA GLU A 291 -4.79 0.53 -10.10
C GLU A 291 -6.17 0.25 -9.46
N ALA A 292 -6.64 -0.99 -9.53
CA ALA A 292 -7.88 -1.39 -8.85
C ALA A 292 -7.76 -1.26 -7.32
N MET A 293 -6.64 -1.67 -6.74
CA MET A 293 -6.40 -1.49 -5.29
C MET A 293 -6.45 -0.01 -4.90
N CYS A 294 -5.78 0.87 -5.65
CA CYS A 294 -5.76 2.31 -5.38
C CYS A 294 -7.16 2.92 -5.46
N ARG A 295 -7.94 2.62 -6.51
CA ARG A 295 -9.33 3.09 -6.65
C ARG A 295 -10.19 2.70 -5.45
N ILE A 296 -10.11 1.45 -5.01
CA ILE A 296 -10.88 0.95 -3.86
C ILE A 296 -10.45 1.66 -2.57
N VAL A 297 -9.15 1.85 -2.35
CA VAL A 297 -8.64 2.57 -1.16
C VAL A 297 -9.14 4.02 -1.13
N VAL A 298 -9.07 4.73 -2.26
CA VAL A 298 -9.53 6.14 -2.36
C VAL A 298 -11.04 6.24 -2.15
N GLN A 299 -11.82 5.28 -2.69
CA GLN A 299 -13.24 5.21 -2.45
C GLN A 299 -13.56 5.00 -0.96
N LEU A 300 -12.91 4.03 -0.29
CA LEU A 300 -13.11 3.76 1.14
C LEU A 300 -12.76 4.99 2.00
N VAL A 301 -11.64 5.66 1.72
CA VAL A 301 -11.27 6.90 2.40
C VAL A 301 -12.37 7.95 2.27
N SER A 302 -12.88 8.17 1.05
CA SER A 302 -13.93 9.15 0.77
C SER A 302 -15.24 8.80 1.50
N GLU A 303 -15.66 7.52 1.47
CA GLU A 303 -16.86 7.03 2.17
C GLU A 303 -16.73 7.21 3.69
N ARG A 304 -15.58 6.86 4.27
CA ARG A 304 -15.34 7.01 5.73
C ARG A 304 -15.31 8.48 6.15
N CYS A 305 -14.70 9.36 5.38
CA CYS A 305 -14.72 10.79 5.63
C CYS A 305 -16.13 11.40 5.49
N ALA A 306 -16.97 10.85 4.62
CA ALA A 306 -18.38 11.22 4.50
C ALA A 306 -19.26 10.66 5.65
N GLY A 307 -18.68 9.91 6.60
CA GLY A 307 -19.39 9.38 7.78
C GLY A 307 -20.01 8.01 7.58
N ASP A 308 -19.61 7.23 6.58
CA ASP A 308 -20.06 5.84 6.41
C ASP A 308 -19.65 4.98 7.64
N LYS A 309 -20.66 4.33 8.24
CA LYS A 309 -20.52 3.50 9.46
C LYS A 309 -20.65 2.00 9.18
N LYS A 310 -20.57 1.58 7.92
CA LYS A 310 -20.56 0.15 7.61
C LYS A 310 -19.43 -0.55 8.36
N PRO A 311 -19.58 -1.85 8.69
CA PRO A 311 -18.50 -2.64 9.26
C PRO A 311 -17.23 -2.53 8.39
N ALA A 312 -16.07 -2.57 9.03
CA ALA A 312 -14.80 -2.61 8.33
C ALA A 312 -14.72 -3.85 7.43
N ALA A 313 -14.17 -3.69 6.24
CA ALA A 313 -14.07 -4.73 5.23
C ALA A 313 -12.60 -5.09 4.94
N ARG A 314 -12.34 -6.36 4.69
CA ARG A 314 -11.12 -6.84 4.05
C ARG A 314 -11.46 -7.15 2.58
N ILE A 315 -10.94 -6.36 1.66
CA ILE A 315 -11.16 -6.50 0.22
C ILE A 315 -9.93 -7.08 -0.42
N THR A 316 -10.08 -8.22 -1.09
CA THR A 316 -9.02 -8.87 -1.85
C THR A 316 -9.20 -8.58 -3.33
N VAL A 317 -8.18 -8.02 -3.97
CA VAL A 317 -8.17 -7.66 -5.39
C VAL A 317 -7.39 -8.71 -6.17
N GLY A 318 -8.03 -9.35 -7.12
CA GLY A 318 -7.41 -10.33 -8.02
C GLY A 318 -6.34 -9.67 -8.90
N GLY A 319 -5.48 -10.52 -9.45
CA GLY A 319 -4.46 -10.13 -10.44
C GLY A 319 -4.36 -11.15 -11.56
N THR A 320 -3.25 -11.16 -12.30
CA THR A 320 -3.05 -12.06 -13.44
C THR A 320 -1.66 -12.67 -13.47
N CYS A 321 -1.54 -13.96 -13.82
CA CYS A 321 -0.25 -14.59 -14.12
C CYS A 321 0.27 -14.05 -15.45
N VAL A 322 1.55 -13.69 -15.47
CA VAL A 322 2.28 -13.24 -16.66
C VAL A 322 3.40 -14.22 -16.95
N TYR A 323 3.20 -15.09 -17.92
CA TYR A 323 4.15 -16.14 -18.28
C TYR A 323 5.25 -15.58 -19.20
N ARG A 324 6.51 -15.88 -18.86
CA ARG A 324 7.70 -15.42 -19.61
C ARG A 324 8.74 -16.56 -19.67
N LYS A 325 10.03 -16.19 -19.77
CA LYS A 325 11.12 -17.14 -20.11
C LYS A 325 11.87 -17.72 -18.90
N SER A 326 11.46 -17.43 -17.66
CA SER A 326 12.15 -17.92 -16.47
C SER A 326 11.70 -19.31 -16.00
N VAL A 327 10.82 -19.98 -16.77
CA VAL A 327 10.33 -21.34 -16.51
C VAL A 327 10.54 -22.18 -17.76
N ALA A 328 11.07 -23.39 -17.58
CA ALA A 328 11.20 -24.41 -18.60
C ALA A 328 10.59 -25.72 -18.13
N PRO A 329 10.03 -26.54 -19.02
CA PRO A 329 9.56 -27.88 -18.67
C PRO A 329 10.73 -28.76 -18.21
N ILE A 330 10.46 -29.66 -17.25
CA ILE A 330 11.39 -30.71 -16.88
C ILE A 330 11.57 -31.64 -18.10
N ARG A 331 12.80 -31.75 -18.55
CA ARG A 331 13.14 -32.76 -19.54
C ARG A 331 13.23 -34.11 -18.82
N GLY A 332 12.36 -35.04 -19.18
CA GLY A 332 12.37 -36.42 -18.67
C GLY A 332 13.64 -37.18 -19.06
#